data_63fa29cfe30c5ddc2c0f886f098fef9a
#
_entry.id   63fa29cfe30c5ddc2c0f886f098fef9a
#
_cell.length_a   1.000
_cell.length_b   1.000
_cell.length_c   1.000
_cell.angle_alpha   90.00
_cell.angle_beta   90.00
_cell.angle_gamma   90.00
#
_symmetry.space_group_name_H-M   'P 1'
#
loop_
_entity.id
_entity.type
_entity.pdbx_description
1 polymer ?
#
loop_
_entity_poly.entity_id
_entity_poly.type
_entity_poly.pdbx_seq_one_letter_code
_entity_poly.pdbx_strand_id
1 'polypeptide(L)'
;MGPGDLQDVLSGLKQQEHADLLVGLGRSDDAAVYRITDDVAIVSTVDFFPPIVDDPYLYGAIAAANSMSDVYAMGGQVLFALNVAGFPRDMPKDVIAAVFKGGADKVLEAGGVIAGGHTVVDAEPKYGLAVTGKVHPKRIFIKGGLRPGHRLFLSKPLGTGVVATAAKDDACEPAVLEGAVQSMLRLNRAAAEVARDAAVRGATDITGFGLLGHAAEMVDASGAGIALRLGDIPILPGALALAEKGTFSGGMKRNRTHLEHTLGARGRLSLGPSVGAAHAGLLFESETSGGLLFGVAPEDTRMVHDGFKRRGEACWEIGEVTAEIGIAIR
;
A
#
# COMPACT_ATOMS: atom_id res chain seq x y z
N MET A 1 -10.32 9.84 7.36
CA MET A 1 -10.39 9.19 8.68
C MET A 1 -9.02 8.65 9.04
N GLY A 2 -8.62 8.72 10.31
CA GLY A 2 -7.43 8.03 10.78
C GLY A 2 -7.73 6.55 11.08
N PRO A 3 -6.68 5.71 11.28
CA PRO A 3 -6.90 4.28 11.57
C PRO A 3 -7.78 4.03 12.81
N GLY A 4 -7.65 4.85 13.86
CA GLY A 4 -8.49 4.74 15.06
C GLY A 4 -9.96 5.05 14.80
N ASP A 5 -10.25 6.13 14.06
CA ASP A 5 -11.63 6.54 13.75
C ASP A 5 -12.37 5.45 12.96
N LEU A 6 -11.67 4.82 12.01
CA LEU A 6 -12.25 3.75 11.20
C LEU A 6 -12.55 2.51 12.05
N GLN A 7 -11.64 2.14 12.94
CA GLN A 7 -11.82 1.02 13.86
C GLN A 7 -13.01 1.24 14.78
N ASP A 8 -13.18 2.45 15.33
CA ASP A 8 -14.31 2.81 16.20
C ASP A 8 -15.64 2.70 15.47
N VAL A 9 -15.74 3.21 14.22
CA VAL A 9 -16.93 3.11 13.39
C VAL A 9 -17.29 1.67 13.05
N LEU A 10 -16.29 0.84 12.71
CA LEU A 10 -16.49 -0.56 12.34
C LEU A 10 -16.77 -1.47 13.55
N SER A 11 -16.38 -1.08 14.76
CA SER A 11 -16.58 -1.88 15.98
C SER A 11 -18.04 -2.18 16.29
N GLY A 12 -18.96 -1.32 15.85
CA GLY A 12 -20.41 -1.50 15.97
C GLY A 12 -21.05 -2.47 14.98
N LEU A 13 -20.29 -2.92 13.96
CA LEU A 13 -20.82 -3.86 12.97
C LEU A 13 -20.74 -5.28 13.49
N LYS A 14 -21.88 -6.00 13.46
CA LYS A 14 -21.86 -7.45 13.70
C LYS A 14 -21.09 -8.13 12.58
N GLN A 15 -20.00 -8.77 12.93
CA GLN A 15 -19.27 -9.63 11.99
C GLN A 15 -20.19 -10.78 11.55
N GLN A 16 -20.39 -10.91 10.23
CA GLN A 16 -21.09 -12.03 9.66
C GLN A 16 -20.07 -13.11 9.32
N GLU A 17 -20.19 -14.26 9.99
CA GLU A 17 -19.37 -15.42 9.70
C GLU A 17 -19.97 -16.17 8.51
N HIS A 18 -19.14 -16.50 7.54
CA HIS A 18 -19.47 -17.38 6.42
C HIS A 18 -18.31 -18.33 6.17
N ALA A 19 -18.60 -19.62 5.99
CA ALA A 19 -17.56 -20.64 5.84
C ALA A 19 -16.61 -20.41 4.65
N ASP A 20 -17.09 -19.74 3.61
CA ASP A 20 -16.33 -19.42 2.42
C ASP A 20 -15.70 -18.00 2.44
N LEU A 21 -16.00 -17.16 3.42
CA LEU A 21 -15.33 -15.89 3.64
C LEU A 21 -14.00 -16.14 4.37
N LEU A 22 -12.92 -16.24 3.61
CA LEU A 22 -11.59 -16.57 4.15
C LEU A 22 -10.92 -15.36 4.82
N VAL A 23 -11.15 -14.16 4.26
CA VAL A 23 -10.69 -12.87 4.80
C VAL A 23 -11.84 -11.87 4.69
N GLY A 24 -12.17 -11.21 5.78
CA GLY A 24 -13.25 -10.22 5.88
C GLY A 24 -13.04 -9.31 7.09
N LEU A 25 -14.06 -8.57 7.50
CA LEU A 25 -13.98 -7.55 8.56
C LEU A 25 -13.42 -8.06 9.91
N GLY A 26 -13.55 -9.36 10.20
CA GLY A 26 -13.03 -9.97 11.44
C GLY A 26 -11.51 -10.12 11.50
N ARG A 27 -10.88 -10.04 10.37
CA ARG A 27 -9.42 -9.95 10.21
C ARG A 27 -9.18 -8.80 9.26
N SER A 28 -8.89 -7.61 9.80
CA SER A 28 -8.54 -6.45 8.98
C SER A 28 -7.32 -6.80 8.12
N ASP A 29 -7.54 -6.92 6.81
CA ASP A 29 -6.51 -7.19 5.80
C ASP A 29 -6.75 -6.29 4.59
N ASP A 30 -5.90 -6.38 3.57
CA ASP A 30 -5.91 -5.43 2.45
C ASP A 30 -7.16 -5.60 1.56
N ALA A 31 -7.69 -6.82 1.40
CA ALA A 31 -8.92 -7.07 0.65
C ALA A 31 -9.75 -8.23 1.23
N ALA A 32 -11.02 -8.26 0.88
CA ALA A 32 -11.89 -9.41 1.15
C ALA A 32 -11.52 -10.58 0.25
N VAL A 33 -11.54 -11.81 0.82
CA VAL A 33 -11.30 -13.04 0.06
C VAL A 33 -12.42 -14.03 0.31
N TYR A 34 -13.10 -14.43 -0.78
CA TYR A 34 -14.22 -15.37 -0.74
C TYR A 34 -13.93 -16.61 -1.60
N ARG A 35 -13.99 -17.79 -1.01
CA ARG A 35 -13.76 -19.08 -1.69
C ARG A 35 -14.92 -19.42 -2.61
N ILE A 36 -14.61 -19.76 -3.84
CA ILE A 36 -15.58 -20.26 -4.84
C ILE A 36 -15.47 -21.77 -5.01
N THR A 37 -14.23 -22.27 -5.07
CA THR A 37 -13.91 -23.71 -5.14
C THR A 37 -12.70 -24.00 -4.24
N ASP A 38 -12.27 -25.23 -4.17
CA ASP A 38 -11.06 -25.62 -3.43
C ASP A 38 -9.78 -24.99 -3.98
N ASP A 39 -9.77 -24.58 -5.25
CA ASP A 39 -8.60 -24.04 -5.95
C ASP A 39 -8.74 -22.53 -6.30
N VAL A 40 -9.95 -21.97 -6.20
CA VAL A 40 -10.23 -20.59 -6.59
C VAL A 40 -10.95 -19.83 -5.49
N ALA A 41 -10.40 -18.71 -5.09
CA ALA A 41 -11.06 -17.67 -4.30
C ALA A 41 -11.03 -16.34 -5.06
N ILE A 42 -12.08 -15.55 -4.87
CA ILE A 42 -12.17 -14.17 -5.37
C ILE A 42 -11.55 -13.24 -4.32
N VAL A 43 -10.73 -12.31 -4.78
CA VAL A 43 -10.25 -11.15 -4.02
C VAL A 43 -11.05 -9.94 -4.48
N SER A 44 -11.60 -9.16 -3.56
CA SER A 44 -12.38 -7.96 -3.89
C SER A 44 -12.02 -6.81 -2.97
N THR A 45 -11.72 -5.66 -3.58
CA THR A 45 -11.40 -4.41 -2.89
C THR A 45 -12.00 -3.22 -3.61
N VAL A 46 -12.04 -2.07 -2.94
CA VAL A 46 -12.42 -0.78 -3.52
C VAL A 46 -11.56 0.32 -2.92
N ASP A 47 -10.93 1.09 -3.79
CA ASP A 47 -10.12 2.25 -3.41
C ASP A 47 -10.37 3.42 -4.35
N PHE A 48 -10.54 4.63 -3.82
CA PHE A 48 -10.69 5.85 -4.59
C PHE A 48 -10.28 7.06 -3.75
N PHE A 49 -9.74 8.08 -4.39
CA PHE A 49 -9.22 9.28 -3.72
C PHE A 49 -9.27 10.51 -4.64
N PRO A 50 -9.12 11.74 -4.09
CA PRO A 50 -9.04 12.94 -4.89
C PRO A 50 -7.71 13.04 -5.65
N PRO A 51 -7.60 13.93 -6.68
CA PRO A 51 -6.37 14.10 -7.46
C PRO A 51 -5.15 14.42 -6.58
N ILE A 52 -4.05 13.75 -6.90
CA ILE A 52 -2.75 13.94 -6.25
C ILE A 52 -1.68 14.48 -7.20
N VAL A 53 -1.99 14.53 -8.49
CA VAL A 53 -1.22 15.14 -9.57
C VAL A 53 -2.17 15.92 -10.49
N ASP A 54 -1.66 16.90 -11.22
CA ASP A 54 -2.47 17.78 -12.06
C ASP A 54 -2.85 17.15 -13.40
N ASP A 55 -2.01 16.26 -13.95
CA ASP A 55 -2.32 15.55 -15.19
C ASP A 55 -3.45 14.53 -14.96
N PRO A 56 -4.60 14.68 -15.64
CA PRO A 56 -5.76 13.81 -15.41
C PRO A 56 -5.53 12.35 -15.86
N TYR A 57 -4.71 12.13 -16.90
CA TYR A 57 -4.38 10.78 -17.33
C TYR A 57 -3.50 10.07 -16.28
N LEU A 58 -2.46 10.77 -15.77
CA LEU A 58 -1.59 10.25 -14.72
C LEU A 58 -2.35 10.01 -13.42
N TYR A 59 -3.25 10.91 -13.03
CA TYR A 59 -4.12 10.72 -11.88
C TYR A 59 -4.96 9.42 -12.03
N GLY A 60 -5.60 9.23 -13.16
CA GLY A 60 -6.37 8.02 -13.43
C GLY A 60 -5.54 6.74 -13.37
N ALA A 61 -4.34 6.77 -13.96
CA ALA A 61 -3.43 5.63 -13.97
C ALA A 61 -2.88 5.30 -12.56
N ILE A 62 -2.53 6.33 -11.76
CA ILE A 62 -2.06 6.14 -10.37
C ILE A 62 -3.20 5.58 -9.51
N ALA A 63 -4.42 6.13 -9.63
CA ALA A 63 -5.57 5.65 -8.89
C ALA A 63 -5.88 4.16 -9.18
N ALA A 64 -5.76 3.76 -10.44
CA ALA A 64 -5.91 2.36 -10.83
C ALA A 64 -4.78 1.47 -10.30
N ALA A 65 -3.53 1.94 -10.35
CA ALA A 65 -2.39 1.20 -9.80
C ALA A 65 -2.55 0.97 -8.29
N ASN A 66 -2.99 2.01 -7.55
CA ASN A 66 -3.28 1.93 -6.13
C ASN A 66 -4.42 0.95 -5.83
N SER A 67 -5.57 1.08 -6.53
CA SER A 67 -6.73 0.22 -6.28
C SER A 67 -6.45 -1.27 -6.57
N MET A 68 -5.55 -1.58 -7.52
CA MET A 68 -5.15 -2.95 -7.81
C MET A 68 -4.12 -3.51 -6.82
N SER A 69 -3.50 -2.66 -6.02
CA SER A 69 -2.41 -3.04 -5.12
C SER A 69 -2.85 -4.02 -4.05
N ASP A 70 -4.04 -3.84 -3.48
CA ASP A 70 -4.62 -4.76 -2.50
C ASP A 70 -4.74 -6.20 -3.05
N VAL A 71 -5.11 -6.34 -4.32
CA VAL A 71 -5.18 -7.67 -4.95
C VAL A 71 -3.80 -8.32 -4.97
N TYR A 72 -2.75 -7.55 -5.24
CA TYR A 72 -1.37 -8.04 -5.22
C TYR A 72 -0.87 -8.30 -3.79
N ALA A 73 -1.25 -7.45 -2.82
CA ALA A 73 -0.94 -7.65 -1.40
C ALA A 73 -1.54 -8.94 -0.84
N MET A 74 -2.69 -9.38 -1.39
CA MET A 74 -3.31 -10.68 -1.07
C MET A 74 -2.74 -11.85 -1.88
N GLY A 75 -1.68 -11.64 -2.69
CA GLY A 75 -1.08 -12.67 -3.55
C GLY A 75 -1.91 -13.00 -4.79
N GLY A 76 -2.92 -12.19 -5.10
CA GLY A 76 -3.87 -12.40 -6.19
C GLY A 76 -3.37 -11.95 -7.57
N GLN A 77 -4.23 -12.16 -8.55
CA GLN A 77 -4.13 -11.69 -9.92
C GLN A 77 -5.39 -10.89 -10.25
N VAL A 78 -5.24 -9.71 -10.83
CA VAL A 78 -6.36 -8.87 -11.28
C VAL A 78 -7.10 -9.57 -12.43
N LEU A 79 -8.43 -9.59 -12.36
CA LEU A 79 -9.30 -10.11 -13.42
C LEU A 79 -10.00 -8.96 -14.16
N PHE A 80 -10.72 -8.13 -13.42
CA PHE A 80 -11.41 -6.97 -13.96
C PHE A 80 -11.61 -5.91 -12.88
N ALA A 81 -11.97 -4.71 -13.34
CA ALA A 81 -12.32 -3.62 -12.44
C ALA A 81 -13.55 -2.86 -12.91
N LEU A 82 -14.22 -2.21 -11.97
CA LEU A 82 -15.31 -1.27 -12.19
C LEU A 82 -14.84 0.13 -11.77
N ASN A 83 -15.09 1.14 -12.61
CA ASN A 83 -14.82 2.52 -12.26
C ASN A 83 -15.72 2.99 -11.12
N VAL A 84 -15.14 3.66 -10.13
CA VAL A 84 -15.83 4.37 -9.05
C VAL A 84 -15.44 5.84 -9.18
N ALA A 85 -16.37 6.72 -9.53
CA ALA A 85 -16.03 8.10 -9.86
C ALA A 85 -17.07 9.10 -9.38
N GLY A 86 -16.58 10.24 -8.88
CA GLY A 86 -17.35 11.44 -8.58
C GLY A 86 -16.68 12.63 -9.25
N PHE A 87 -17.45 13.47 -9.97
CA PHE A 87 -16.89 14.65 -10.63
C PHE A 87 -17.84 15.84 -10.51
N PRO A 88 -17.28 17.08 -10.42
CA PRO A 88 -18.07 18.30 -10.55
C PRO A 88 -18.90 18.32 -11.85
N ARG A 89 -20.11 18.86 -11.75
CA ARG A 89 -21.03 18.91 -12.90
C ARG A 89 -20.48 19.64 -14.12
N ASP A 90 -19.65 20.63 -13.89
CA ASP A 90 -19.03 21.53 -14.87
C ASP A 90 -17.61 21.08 -15.29
N MET A 91 -17.13 19.94 -14.78
CA MET A 91 -15.82 19.43 -15.19
C MET A 91 -15.82 19.10 -16.69
N PRO A 92 -14.81 19.55 -17.45
CA PRO A 92 -14.70 19.26 -18.89
C PRO A 92 -14.67 17.74 -19.16
N LYS A 93 -15.44 17.32 -20.18
CA LYS A 93 -15.59 15.89 -20.52
C LYS A 93 -14.28 15.24 -21.00
N ASP A 94 -13.41 16.00 -21.63
CA ASP A 94 -12.08 15.57 -22.07
C ASP A 94 -11.15 15.28 -20.89
N VAL A 95 -11.25 16.08 -19.81
CA VAL A 95 -10.54 15.82 -18.55
C VAL A 95 -11.02 14.50 -17.91
N ILE A 96 -12.35 14.31 -17.81
CA ILE A 96 -12.92 13.05 -17.30
C ILE A 96 -12.51 11.87 -18.17
N ALA A 97 -12.54 12.03 -19.49
CA ALA A 97 -12.13 10.97 -20.42
C ALA A 97 -10.65 10.61 -20.27
N ALA A 98 -9.77 11.59 -20.01
CA ALA A 98 -8.35 11.35 -19.76
C ALA A 98 -8.14 10.54 -18.45
N VAL A 99 -8.87 10.86 -17.36
CA VAL A 99 -8.82 10.07 -16.11
C VAL A 99 -9.23 8.62 -16.38
N PHE A 100 -10.35 8.38 -17.04
CA PHE A 100 -10.81 7.03 -17.37
C PHE A 100 -9.84 6.27 -18.27
N LYS A 101 -9.23 6.99 -19.25
CA LYS A 101 -8.24 6.40 -20.14
C LYS A 101 -7.00 5.94 -19.36
N GLY A 102 -6.47 6.78 -18.46
CA GLY A 102 -5.33 6.41 -17.62
C GLY A 102 -5.62 5.18 -16.78
N GLY A 103 -6.79 5.12 -16.14
CA GLY A 103 -7.25 3.96 -15.39
C GLY A 103 -7.37 2.69 -16.23
N ALA A 104 -8.00 2.80 -17.42
CA ALA A 104 -8.19 1.66 -18.30
C ALA A 104 -6.87 1.11 -18.84
N ASP A 105 -5.95 1.98 -19.26
CA ASP A 105 -4.63 1.58 -19.77
C ASP A 105 -3.84 0.84 -18.67
N LYS A 106 -3.94 1.29 -17.40
CA LYS A 106 -3.26 0.66 -16.27
C LYS A 106 -3.87 -0.70 -15.90
N VAL A 107 -5.19 -0.85 -15.98
CA VAL A 107 -5.85 -2.15 -15.79
C VAL A 107 -5.48 -3.13 -16.89
N LEU A 108 -5.36 -2.65 -18.14
CA LEU A 108 -4.90 -3.48 -19.26
C LEU A 108 -3.45 -3.93 -19.07
N GLU A 109 -2.55 -3.05 -18.59
CA GLU A 109 -1.17 -3.40 -18.21
C GLU A 109 -1.12 -4.51 -17.15
N ALA A 110 -2.05 -4.48 -16.19
CA ALA A 110 -2.21 -5.53 -15.18
C ALA A 110 -2.72 -6.86 -15.75
N GLY A 111 -3.15 -6.88 -17.01
CA GLY A 111 -3.77 -8.04 -17.66
C GLY A 111 -5.26 -8.20 -17.36
N GLY A 112 -5.88 -7.18 -16.77
CA GLY A 112 -7.31 -7.11 -16.49
C GLY A 112 -8.07 -6.31 -17.54
N VAL A 113 -9.37 -6.11 -17.30
CA VAL A 113 -10.25 -5.29 -18.16
C VAL A 113 -11.15 -4.39 -17.31
N ILE A 114 -11.49 -3.20 -17.81
CA ILE A 114 -12.57 -2.40 -17.23
C ILE A 114 -13.90 -2.99 -17.72
N ALA A 115 -14.75 -3.43 -16.78
CA ALA A 115 -16.02 -4.09 -17.08
C ALA A 115 -17.25 -3.18 -16.89
N GLY A 116 -17.04 -1.92 -16.53
CA GLY A 116 -18.11 -0.94 -16.28
C GLY A 116 -17.77 -0.01 -15.12
N GLY A 117 -18.77 0.41 -14.38
CA GLY A 117 -18.60 1.28 -13.22
C GLY A 117 -19.80 2.15 -12.93
N HIS A 118 -19.62 3.08 -11.98
CA HIS A 118 -20.63 4.05 -11.61
C HIS A 118 -20.02 5.45 -11.44
N THR A 119 -20.80 6.47 -11.81
CA THR A 119 -20.39 7.87 -11.67
C THR A 119 -21.46 8.65 -10.94
N VAL A 120 -21.05 9.57 -10.10
CA VAL A 120 -21.94 10.52 -9.39
C VAL A 120 -21.44 11.95 -9.59
N VAL A 121 -22.32 12.93 -9.35
CA VAL A 121 -21.90 14.32 -9.23
C VAL A 121 -21.37 14.54 -7.82
N ASP A 122 -20.17 15.06 -7.70
CA ASP A 122 -19.52 15.41 -6.42
C ASP A 122 -18.85 16.78 -6.57
N ALA A 123 -18.76 17.54 -5.50
CA ALA A 123 -18.10 18.85 -5.51
C ALA A 123 -16.57 18.75 -5.70
N GLU A 124 -15.99 17.63 -5.27
CA GLU A 124 -14.56 17.33 -5.39
C GLU A 124 -14.34 16.11 -6.28
N PRO A 125 -13.44 16.18 -7.28
CA PRO A 125 -13.12 15.02 -8.10
C PRO A 125 -12.66 13.85 -7.25
N LYS A 126 -13.18 12.66 -7.51
CA LYS A 126 -12.76 11.39 -6.91
C LYS A 126 -12.79 10.30 -7.96
N TYR A 127 -11.74 9.53 -8.02
CA TYR A 127 -11.65 8.39 -8.93
C TYR A 127 -10.87 7.25 -8.32
N GLY A 128 -11.27 6.06 -8.64
CA GLY A 128 -10.63 4.82 -8.33
C GLY A 128 -11.40 3.64 -8.88
N LEU A 129 -11.11 2.45 -8.37
CA LEU A 129 -11.68 1.22 -8.90
C LEU A 129 -12.20 0.33 -7.76
N ALA A 130 -13.31 -0.36 -8.04
CA ALA A 130 -13.63 -1.61 -7.38
C ALA A 130 -12.98 -2.73 -8.19
N VAL A 131 -12.01 -3.42 -7.60
CA VAL A 131 -11.19 -4.42 -8.28
C VAL A 131 -11.58 -5.82 -7.84
N THR A 132 -11.74 -6.70 -8.83
CA THR A 132 -11.93 -8.14 -8.61
C THR A 132 -10.72 -8.89 -9.13
N GLY A 133 -10.13 -9.68 -8.26
CA GLY A 133 -9.02 -10.57 -8.57
C GLY A 133 -9.32 -12.02 -8.20
N LYS A 134 -8.38 -12.90 -8.47
CA LYS A 134 -8.41 -14.31 -8.04
C LYS A 134 -7.13 -14.70 -7.32
N VAL A 135 -7.25 -15.63 -6.40
CA VAL A 135 -6.12 -16.25 -5.68
C VAL A 135 -6.44 -17.71 -5.39
N HIS A 136 -5.43 -18.55 -5.23
CA HIS A 136 -5.63 -19.90 -4.72
C HIS A 136 -5.87 -19.83 -3.20
N PRO A 137 -6.93 -20.45 -2.62
CA PRO A 137 -7.29 -20.33 -1.20
C PRO A 137 -6.15 -20.69 -0.23
N LYS A 138 -5.27 -21.61 -0.62
CA LYS A 138 -4.10 -22.03 0.18
C LYS A 138 -2.85 -21.17 -0.01
N ARG A 139 -2.89 -20.15 -0.87
CA ARG A 139 -1.75 -19.28 -1.22
C ARG A 139 -2.02 -17.80 -1.01
N ILE A 140 -3.02 -17.49 -0.19
CA ILE A 140 -3.36 -16.12 0.19
C ILE A 140 -2.20 -15.56 1.03
N PHE A 141 -1.80 -14.32 0.73
CA PHE A 141 -0.98 -13.53 1.65
C PHE A 141 -1.91 -12.87 2.66
N ILE A 142 -1.45 -12.69 3.87
CA ILE A 142 -2.19 -12.03 4.95
C ILE A 142 -1.21 -11.20 5.80
N LYS A 143 -1.69 -10.16 6.45
CA LYS A 143 -0.87 -9.37 7.39
C LYS A 143 -0.29 -10.23 8.51
N GLY A 144 -1.04 -11.23 8.99
CA GLY A 144 -0.66 -12.16 10.07
C GLY A 144 0.28 -13.32 9.67
N GLY A 145 0.97 -13.24 8.54
CA GLY A 145 1.80 -14.33 8.02
C GLY A 145 3.28 -14.27 8.38
N LEU A 146 3.72 -13.28 9.18
CA LEU A 146 5.13 -13.15 9.58
C LEU A 146 5.53 -14.19 10.63
N ARG A 147 6.81 -14.61 10.59
CA ARG A 147 7.41 -15.48 11.60
C ARG A 147 8.77 -14.95 12.03
N PRO A 148 9.15 -15.07 13.32
CA PRO A 148 10.50 -14.71 13.77
C PRO A 148 11.59 -15.33 12.90
N GLY A 149 12.57 -14.52 12.53
CA GLY A 149 13.66 -14.89 11.62
C GLY A 149 13.41 -14.57 10.14
N HIS A 150 12.16 -14.30 9.71
CA HIS A 150 11.93 -13.83 8.36
C HIS A 150 12.68 -12.53 8.08
N ARG A 151 13.18 -12.37 6.84
CA ARG A 151 13.72 -11.12 6.32
C ARG A 151 12.60 -10.30 5.72
N LEU A 152 12.61 -8.99 5.97
CA LEU A 152 11.59 -8.07 5.48
C LEU A 152 12.06 -7.35 4.23
N PHE A 153 11.24 -7.39 3.20
CA PHE A 153 11.49 -6.76 1.91
C PHE A 153 10.46 -5.67 1.64
N LEU A 154 10.92 -4.56 1.04
CA LEU A 154 10.09 -3.48 0.52
C LEU A 154 10.32 -3.31 -0.97
N SER A 155 9.26 -3.23 -1.78
CA SER A 155 9.37 -3.25 -3.24
C SER A 155 9.36 -1.87 -3.91
N LYS A 156 9.06 -0.78 -3.19
CA LYS A 156 9.14 0.61 -3.69
C LYS A 156 9.69 1.52 -2.61
N PRO A 157 10.36 2.63 -2.99
CA PRO A 157 10.83 3.62 -2.03
C PRO A 157 9.67 4.41 -1.41
N LEU A 158 9.93 4.97 -0.21
CA LEU A 158 9.03 5.86 0.50
C LEU A 158 9.18 7.31 0.03
N GLY A 159 8.14 8.13 0.26
CA GLY A 159 8.19 9.58 0.09
C GLY A 159 7.21 10.13 -0.93
N THR A 160 6.29 9.34 -1.48
CA THR A 160 5.29 9.82 -2.44
C THR A 160 4.38 10.88 -1.83
N GLY A 161 3.99 10.72 -0.54
CA GLY A 161 3.16 11.69 0.17
C GLY A 161 3.84 13.04 0.40
N VAL A 162 5.12 13.02 0.78
CA VAL A 162 5.94 14.24 0.94
C VAL A 162 6.07 14.96 -0.41
N VAL A 163 6.40 14.22 -1.48
CA VAL A 163 6.57 14.80 -2.82
C VAL A 163 5.25 15.36 -3.35
N ALA A 164 4.13 14.62 -3.23
CA ALA A 164 2.83 15.11 -3.66
C ALA A 164 2.36 16.33 -2.86
N THR A 165 2.66 16.39 -1.55
CA THR A 165 2.37 17.56 -0.72
C THR A 165 3.18 18.77 -1.18
N ALA A 166 4.50 18.60 -1.43
CA ALA A 166 5.35 19.67 -1.93
C ALA A 166 4.91 20.16 -3.32
N ALA A 167 4.49 19.26 -4.20
CA ALA A 167 4.00 19.62 -5.52
C ALA A 167 2.71 20.45 -5.45
N LYS A 168 1.80 20.09 -4.56
CA LYS A 168 0.56 20.83 -4.33
C LYS A 168 0.80 22.28 -3.84
N ASP A 169 1.91 22.50 -3.16
CA ASP A 169 2.34 23.80 -2.65
C ASP A 169 3.34 24.54 -3.58
N ASP A 170 3.47 24.08 -4.84
CA ASP A 170 4.44 24.58 -5.85
C ASP A 170 5.90 24.59 -5.35
N ALA A 171 6.23 23.70 -4.41
CA ALA A 171 7.54 23.62 -3.74
C ALA A 171 8.36 22.39 -4.14
N CYS A 172 7.96 21.68 -5.19
CA CYS A 172 8.61 20.46 -5.67
C CYS A 172 9.34 20.69 -6.99
N GLU A 173 10.59 20.25 -7.09
CA GLU A 173 11.29 20.24 -8.37
C GLU A 173 10.64 19.23 -9.35
N PRO A 174 10.48 19.59 -10.65
CA PRO A 174 9.81 18.70 -11.63
C PRO A 174 10.41 17.30 -11.70
N ALA A 175 11.73 17.16 -11.62
CA ALA A 175 12.39 15.86 -11.66
C ALA A 175 12.08 14.98 -10.44
N VAL A 176 11.89 15.59 -9.25
CA VAL A 176 11.51 14.90 -8.02
C VAL A 176 10.06 14.41 -8.12
N LEU A 177 9.15 15.28 -8.62
CA LEU A 177 7.75 14.90 -8.88
C LEU A 177 7.66 13.76 -9.89
N GLU A 178 8.39 13.85 -11.01
CA GLU A 178 8.41 12.78 -12.02
C GLU A 178 8.85 11.45 -11.43
N GLY A 179 9.91 11.42 -10.60
CA GLY A 179 10.37 10.21 -9.92
C GLY A 179 9.29 9.59 -9.03
N ALA A 180 8.53 10.40 -8.30
CA ALA A 180 7.41 9.94 -7.48
C ALA A 180 6.24 9.41 -8.33
N VAL A 181 5.90 10.10 -9.43
CA VAL A 181 4.87 9.67 -10.38
C VAL A 181 5.23 8.31 -10.97
N GLN A 182 6.46 8.11 -11.43
CA GLN A 182 6.91 6.81 -11.98
C GLN A 182 6.84 5.71 -10.92
N SER A 183 7.18 5.99 -9.66
CA SER A 183 7.02 5.03 -8.55
C SER A 183 5.55 4.67 -8.32
N MET A 184 4.64 5.66 -8.30
CA MET A 184 3.20 5.44 -8.11
C MET A 184 2.56 4.67 -9.26
N LEU A 185 2.98 4.92 -10.51
CA LEU A 185 2.50 4.24 -11.70
C LEU A 185 2.90 2.76 -11.77
N ARG A 186 3.98 2.37 -11.09
CA ARG A 186 4.47 0.99 -11.12
C ARG A 186 3.53 0.05 -10.37
N LEU A 187 3.08 -1.01 -11.05
CA LEU A 187 2.23 -2.05 -10.45
C LEU A 187 3.02 -2.91 -9.45
N ASN A 188 2.39 -3.29 -8.36
CA ASN A 188 2.94 -4.27 -7.41
C ASN A 188 2.88 -5.73 -7.92
N ARG A 189 2.49 -5.93 -9.18
CA ARG A 189 2.37 -7.24 -9.83
C ARG A 189 3.67 -8.05 -9.75
N ALA A 190 4.80 -7.46 -10.15
CA ALA A 190 6.09 -8.15 -10.15
C ALA A 190 6.50 -8.57 -8.73
N ALA A 191 6.29 -7.70 -7.75
CA ALA A 191 6.54 -8.01 -6.34
C ALA A 191 5.69 -9.17 -5.84
N ALA A 192 4.38 -9.18 -6.15
CA ALA A 192 3.48 -10.27 -5.77
C ALA A 192 3.86 -11.60 -6.44
N GLU A 193 4.30 -11.58 -7.71
CA GLU A 193 4.77 -12.77 -8.42
C GLU A 193 6.03 -13.36 -7.77
N VAL A 194 7.02 -12.52 -7.44
CA VAL A 194 8.23 -12.95 -6.74
C VAL A 194 7.90 -13.48 -5.34
N ALA A 195 7.04 -12.79 -4.60
CA ALA A 195 6.59 -13.22 -3.28
C ALA A 195 5.87 -14.58 -3.32
N ARG A 196 5.05 -14.83 -4.35
CA ARG A 196 4.42 -16.16 -4.57
C ARG A 196 5.43 -17.26 -4.86
N ASP A 197 6.45 -16.95 -5.69
CA ASP A 197 7.52 -17.90 -6.01
C ASP A 197 8.31 -18.29 -4.75
N ALA A 198 8.54 -17.33 -3.83
CA ALA A 198 9.18 -17.51 -2.54
C ALA A 198 8.23 -18.00 -1.42
N ALA A 199 7.04 -18.50 -1.77
CA ALA A 199 6.04 -19.03 -0.83
C ALA A 199 5.71 -18.09 0.35
N VAL A 200 5.80 -16.78 0.15
CA VAL A 200 5.45 -15.76 1.15
C VAL A 200 4.04 -15.97 1.68
N ARG A 201 3.87 -15.69 2.99
CA ARG A 201 2.56 -15.72 3.65
C ARG A 201 2.20 -14.38 4.27
N GLY A 202 3.19 -13.64 4.76
CA GLY A 202 3.03 -12.34 5.39
C GLY A 202 3.35 -11.22 4.42
N ALA A 203 2.34 -10.45 3.99
CA ALA A 203 2.49 -9.29 3.14
C ALA A 203 1.40 -8.26 3.39
N THR A 204 1.66 -7.02 3.01
CA THR A 204 0.72 -5.90 2.85
C THR A 204 1.32 -4.90 1.87
N ASP A 205 0.54 -4.00 1.32
CA ASP A 205 1.08 -2.83 0.61
C ASP A 205 1.20 -1.62 1.54
N ILE A 206 2.04 -0.66 1.16
CA ILE A 206 2.28 0.54 1.95
C ILE A 206 1.51 1.69 1.32
N THR A 207 0.44 2.12 2.00
CA THR A 207 -0.45 3.19 1.54
C THR A 207 -0.70 4.23 2.62
N GLY A 208 -1.94 4.58 2.90
CA GLY A 208 -2.36 5.70 3.72
C GLY A 208 -1.86 5.72 5.16
N PHE A 209 -1.56 4.56 5.75
CA PHE A 209 -1.03 4.47 7.13
C PHE A 209 0.50 4.55 7.22
N GLY A 210 1.19 4.60 6.08
CA GLY A 210 2.64 4.66 6.00
C GLY A 210 3.32 3.34 6.41
N LEU A 211 4.65 3.31 6.27
CA LEU A 211 5.41 2.08 6.56
C LEU A 211 5.17 1.57 7.98
N LEU A 212 5.25 2.44 8.98
CA LEU A 212 5.10 2.02 10.38
C LEU A 212 3.66 1.64 10.74
N GLY A 213 2.65 2.26 10.12
CA GLY A 213 1.25 1.91 10.33
C GLY A 213 0.95 0.50 9.83
N HIS A 214 1.30 0.20 8.57
CA HIS A 214 1.11 -1.12 8.00
C HIS A 214 1.99 -2.20 8.66
N ALA A 215 3.24 -1.85 9.04
CA ALA A 215 4.07 -2.75 9.85
C ALA A 215 3.44 -3.07 11.21
N ALA A 216 2.76 -2.11 11.84
CA ALA A 216 2.05 -2.32 13.10
C ALA A 216 0.87 -3.28 12.95
N GLU A 217 0.11 -3.17 11.86
CA GLU A 217 -0.95 -4.13 11.54
C GLU A 217 -0.39 -5.55 11.36
N MET A 218 0.75 -5.68 10.66
CA MET A 218 1.42 -6.98 10.51
C MET A 218 1.94 -7.54 11.84
N VAL A 219 2.49 -6.69 12.73
CA VAL A 219 2.93 -7.07 14.09
C VAL A 219 1.77 -7.60 14.90
N ASP A 220 0.67 -6.86 14.95
CA ASP A 220 -0.51 -7.25 15.73
C ASP A 220 -1.14 -8.55 15.18
N ALA A 221 -1.26 -8.67 13.85
CA ALA A 221 -1.85 -9.84 13.22
C ALA A 221 -0.97 -11.10 13.31
N SER A 222 0.37 -10.94 13.31
CA SER A 222 1.33 -12.06 13.38
C SER A 222 1.68 -12.47 14.82
N GLY A 223 1.49 -11.60 15.80
CA GLY A 223 1.99 -11.79 17.16
C GLY A 223 3.53 -11.83 17.23
N ALA A 224 4.22 -11.18 16.31
CA ALA A 224 5.67 -11.12 16.17
C ALA A 224 6.13 -9.67 16.03
N GLY A 225 7.39 -9.36 16.30
CA GLY A 225 7.93 -8.00 16.16
C GLY A 225 8.65 -7.77 14.85
N ILE A 226 8.97 -6.52 14.58
CA ILE A 226 9.70 -6.07 13.39
C ILE A 226 10.88 -5.18 13.82
N ALA A 227 12.08 -5.50 13.34
CA ALA A 227 13.26 -4.65 13.46
C ALA A 227 13.68 -4.15 12.07
N LEU A 228 13.60 -2.84 11.83
CA LEU A 228 13.96 -2.20 10.57
C LEU A 228 15.33 -1.52 10.71
N ARG A 229 16.13 -1.58 9.65
CA ARG A 229 17.42 -0.88 9.53
C ARG A 229 17.19 0.40 8.72
N LEU A 230 17.31 1.55 9.38
CA LEU A 230 17.01 2.87 8.78
C LEU A 230 17.77 3.09 7.46
N GLY A 231 19.06 2.73 7.42
CA GLY A 231 19.91 2.92 6.25
C GLY A 231 19.56 2.05 5.04
N ASP A 232 18.75 1.00 5.23
CA ASP A 232 18.31 0.08 4.17
C ASP A 232 16.91 0.44 3.64
N ILE A 233 16.19 1.34 4.30
CA ILE A 233 14.86 1.78 3.86
C ILE A 233 15.04 2.74 2.67
N PRO A 234 14.53 2.37 1.48
CA PRO A 234 14.69 3.22 0.30
C PRO A 234 13.79 4.46 0.40
N ILE A 235 14.35 5.61 0.07
CA ILE A 235 13.65 6.90 0.02
C ILE A 235 13.77 7.46 -1.40
N LEU A 236 12.68 8.00 -1.93
CA LEU A 236 12.67 8.68 -3.23
C LEU A 236 13.69 9.82 -3.25
N PRO A 237 14.46 9.98 -4.35
CA PRO A 237 15.35 11.11 -4.50
C PRO A 237 14.62 12.44 -4.28
N GLY A 238 15.19 13.31 -3.44
CA GLY A 238 14.60 14.60 -3.08
C GLY A 238 13.59 14.57 -1.93
N ALA A 239 12.96 13.43 -1.62
CA ALA A 239 11.93 13.36 -0.57
C ALA A 239 12.48 13.66 0.82
N LEU A 240 13.69 13.19 1.15
CA LEU A 240 14.32 13.52 2.44
C LEU A 240 14.56 15.02 2.60
N ALA A 241 15.06 15.69 1.56
CA ALA A 241 15.30 17.15 1.61
C ALA A 241 13.99 17.95 1.77
N LEU A 242 12.88 17.47 1.23
CA LEU A 242 11.55 18.06 1.45
C LEU A 242 11.07 17.79 2.88
N ALA A 243 11.26 16.59 3.41
CA ALA A 243 10.95 16.25 4.79
C ALA A 243 11.76 17.07 5.81
N GLU A 244 13.04 17.35 5.53
CA GLU A 244 13.91 18.23 6.35
C GLU A 244 13.38 19.66 6.40
N LYS A 245 12.70 20.13 5.36
CA LYS A 245 12.00 21.43 5.33
C LYS A 245 10.65 21.40 6.06
N GLY A 246 10.25 20.25 6.58
CA GLY A 246 8.98 20.07 7.30
C GLY A 246 7.77 19.82 6.41
N THR A 247 7.97 19.49 5.14
CA THR A 247 6.88 19.16 4.21
C THR A 247 6.37 17.75 4.51
N PHE A 248 5.15 17.67 5.07
CA PHE A 248 4.47 16.41 5.37
C PHE A 248 2.97 16.55 5.14
N SER A 249 2.33 15.45 4.76
CA SER A 249 0.88 15.39 4.65
C SER A 249 0.19 15.46 6.03
N GLY A 250 -1.09 15.79 6.03
CA GLY A 250 -1.90 15.66 7.25
C GLY A 250 -2.02 14.19 7.74
N GLY A 251 -1.79 13.22 6.86
CA GLY A 251 -1.76 11.79 7.16
C GLY A 251 -0.64 11.44 8.15
N MET A 252 0.55 11.95 7.92
CA MET A 252 1.71 11.69 8.78
C MET A 252 1.44 11.96 10.26
N LYS A 253 0.87 13.12 10.58
CA LYS A 253 0.57 13.50 11.98
C LYS A 253 -0.44 12.54 12.62
N ARG A 254 -1.51 12.18 11.87
CA ARG A 254 -2.54 11.24 12.37
C ARG A 254 -1.95 9.84 12.59
N ASN A 255 -1.17 9.34 11.65
CA ASN A 255 -0.51 8.04 11.75
C ASN A 255 0.44 7.98 12.94
N ARG A 256 1.28 9.01 13.10
CA ARG A 256 2.21 9.12 14.21
C ARG A 256 1.48 9.14 15.56
N THR A 257 0.49 10.02 15.72
CA THR A 257 -0.29 10.13 16.95
C THR A 257 -0.97 8.80 17.32
N HIS A 258 -1.55 8.11 16.31
CA HIS A 258 -2.19 6.82 16.53
C HIS A 258 -1.19 5.76 17.02
N LEU A 259 -0.04 5.63 16.35
CA LEU A 259 0.97 4.63 16.72
C LEU A 259 1.66 4.93 18.05
N GLU A 260 1.94 6.19 18.36
CA GLU A 260 2.47 6.59 19.66
C GLU A 260 1.47 6.27 20.79
N HIS A 261 0.17 6.41 20.54
CA HIS A 261 -0.89 6.09 21.50
C HIS A 261 -1.09 4.56 21.67
N THR A 262 -0.96 3.79 20.61
CA THR A 262 -1.19 2.34 20.63
C THR A 262 0.06 1.56 20.99
N LEU A 263 1.06 1.53 20.14
CA LEU A 263 2.30 0.78 20.35
C LEU A 263 3.27 1.52 21.28
N GLY A 264 3.40 2.85 21.14
CA GLY A 264 4.31 3.66 21.94
C GLY A 264 3.95 3.63 23.43
N ALA A 265 2.67 3.81 23.77
CA ALA A 265 2.18 3.73 25.14
C ALA A 265 2.42 2.37 25.82
N ARG A 266 2.59 1.31 25.02
CA ARG A 266 2.91 -0.06 25.48
C ARG A 266 4.41 -0.37 25.47
N GLY A 267 5.28 0.62 25.14
CA GLY A 267 6.72 0.42 24.97
C GLY A 267 7.10 -0.46 23.77
N ARG A 268 6.21 -0.61 22.82
CA ARG A 268 6.36 -1.49 21.63
C ARG A 268 6.79 -0.75 20.37
N LEU A 269 7.04 0.55 20.43
CA LEU A 269 7.59 1.36 19.34
C LEU A 269 8.89 2.00 19.83
N SER A 270 10.00 1.70 19.18
CA SER A 270 11.32 2.24 19.50
C SER A 270 11.95 2.84 18.25
N LEU A 271 12.24 4.13 18.29
CA LEU A 271 13.05 4.82 17.29
C LEU A 271 14.46 5.00 17.88
N GLY A 272 15.45 4.41 17.22
CA GLY A 272 16.85 4.51 17.65
C GLY A 272 17.38 5.95 17.60
N PRO A 273 18.51 6.24 18.27
CA PRO A 273 19.05 7.61 18.37
C PRO A 273 19.51 8.19 17.04
N SER A 274 19.74 7.34 16.03
CA SER A 274 20.07 7.74 14.65
C SER A 274 18.87 8.23 13.83
N VAL A 275 17.64 8.00 14.30
CA VAL A 275 16.41 8.37 13.58
C VAL A 275 16.11 9.84 13.81
N GLY A 276 16.59 10.71 12.91
CA GLY A 276 16.27 12.14 12.92
C GLY A 276 14.80 12.41 12.60
N ALA A 277 14.33 13.63 12.90
CA ALA A 277 12.92 14.01 12.76
C ALA A 277 12.37 13.83 11.33
N ALA A 278 13.18 14.17 10.29
CA ALA A 278 12.78 14.01 8.89
C ALA A 278 12.58 12.52 8.51
N HIS A 279 13.53 11.67 8.89
CA HIS A 279 13.39 10.22 8.67
C HIS A 279 12.18 9.66 9.43
N ALA A 280 12.03 10.02 10.71
CA ALA A 280 10.86 9.60 11.49
C ALA A 280 9.56 10.02 10.78
N GLY A 281 9.47 11.27 10.32
CA GLY A 281 8.33 11.76 9.56
C GLY A 281 8.02 10.91 8.33
N LEU A 282 9.04 10.57 7.52
CA LEU A 282 8.89 9.71 6.33
C LEU A 282 8.39 8.30 6.66
N LEU A 283 8.77 7.73 7.81
CA LEU A 283 8.31 6.40 8.21
C LEU A 283 6.81 6.37 8.59
N PHE A 284 6.27 7.50 9.05
CA PHE A 284 4.83 7.67 9.35
C PHE A 284 4.04 8.27 8.18
N GLU A 285 4.74 8.77 7.12
CA GLU A 285 4.08 9.46 6.01
C GLU A 285 3.15 8.52 5.24
N SER A 286 1.99 9.06 4.83
CA SER A 286 1.09 8.36 3.93
C SER A 286 1.73 8.18 2.56
N GLU A 287 1.63 7.00 2.00
CA GLU A 287 2.07 6.71 0.63
C GLU A 287 0.85 6.54 -0.29
N THR A 288 1.02 6.91 -1.55
CA THR A 288 0.07 6.58 -2.62
C THR A 288 0.70 5.54 -3.53
N SER A 289 0.01 4.45 -3.77
CA SER A 289 0.51 3.34 -4.59
C SER A 289 1.93 2.91 -4.21
N GLY A 290 2.19 2.77 -2.91
CA GLY A 290 3.48 2.33 -2.37
C GLY A 290 3.79 0.87 -2.68
N GLY A 291 4.93 0.39 -2.18
CA GLY A 291 5.40 -0.97 -2.45
C GLY A 291 4.76 -2.02 -1.54
N LEU A 292 4.96 -3.29 -1.88
CA LEU A 292 4.66 -4.39 -0.95
C LEU A 292 5.74 -4.47 0.13
N LEU A 293 5.30 -4.63 1.37
CA LEU A 293 6.10 -5.07 2.51
C LEU A 293 5.79 -6.54 2.75
N PHE A 294 6.80 -7.41 2.74
CA PHE A 294 6.58 -8.84 2.91
C PHE A 294 7.73 -9.54 3.62
N GLY A 295 7.39 -10.63 4.33
CA GLY A 295 8.35 -11.44 5.06
C GLY A 295 8.74 -12.71 4.32
N VAL A 296 10.04 -12.99 4.24
CA VAL A 296 10.64 -14.10 3.50
C VAL A 296 11.47 -14.96 4.43
N ALA A 297 11.36 -16.28 4.33
CA ALA A 297 12.24 -17.19 5.04
C ALA A 297 13.72 -16.93 4.63
N PRO A 298 14.69 -16.99 5.57
CA PRO A 298 16.09 -16.65 5.27
C PRO A 298 16.68 -17.41 4.09
N GLU A 299 16.32 -18.67 3.92
CA GLU A 299 16.75 -19.55 2.83
C GLU A 299 16.25 -19.10 1.45
N ASP A 300 15.13 -18.36 1.38
CA ASP A 300 14.49 -17.92 0.13
C ASP A 300 14.90 -16.50 -0.28
N THR A 301 15.68 -15.77 0.52
CA THR A 301 16.10 -14.38 0.24
C THR A 301 16.79 -14.24 -1.10
N ARG A 302 17.67 -15.19 -1.46
CA ARG A 302 18.34 -15.21 -2.76
C ARG A 302 17.37 -15.32 -3.92
N MET A 303 16.34 -16.18 -3.78
CA MET A 303 15.28 -16.33 -4.80
C MET A 303 14.55 -15.02 -5.04
N VAL A 304 14.27 -14.25 -3.96
CA VAL A 304 13.64 -12.93 -4.04
C VAL A 304 14.53 -11.95 -4.83
N HIS A 305 15.80 -11.79 -4.44
CA HIS A 305 16.72 -10.90 -5.15
C HIS A 305 16.87 -11.27 -6.63
N ASP A 306 17.06 -12.56 -6.94
CA ASP A 306 17.16 -13.03 -8.32
C ASP A 306 15.83 -12.84 -9.08
N GLY A 307 14.69 -13.00 -8.41
CA GLY A 307 13.36 -12.80 -8.98
C GLY A 307 13.11 -11.36 -9.41
N PHE A 308 13.43 -10.38 -8.57
CA PHE A 308 13.34 -8.96 -8.90
C PHE A 308 14.34 -8.58 -10.02
N LYS A 309 15.60 -9.02 -9.91
CA LYS A 309 16.63 -8.77 -10.92
C LYS A 309 16.21 -9.27 -12.31
N ARG A 310 15.64 -10.47 -12.43
CA ARG A 310 15.15 -11.01 -13.72
C ARG A 310 14.02 -10.18 -14.33
N ARG A 311 13.23 -9.47 -13.51
CA ARG A 311 12.14 -8.61 -13.96
C ARG A 311 12.57 -7.15 -14.19
N GLY A 312 13.85 -6.81 -13.96
CA GLY A 312 14.34 -5.44 -14.04
C GLY A 312 13.78 -4.53 -12.95
N GLU A 313 13.29 -5.13 -11.85
CA GLU A 313 12.68 -4.44 -10.74
C GLU A 313 13.63 -4.33 -9.54
N ALA A 314 13.44 -3.32 -8.71
CA ALA A 314 14.19 -3.14 -7.47
C ALA A 314 13.39 -3.63 -6.26
N CYS A 315 14.10 -4.17 -5.27
CA CYS A 315 13.60 -4.42 -3.93
C CYS A 315 14.72 -4.25 -2.91
N TRP A 316 14.34 -4.04 -1.66
CA TRP A 316 15.28 -3.78 -0.57
C TRP A 316 14.95 -4.68 0.61
N GLU A 317 15.95 -5.36 1.16
CA GLU A 317 15.86 -6.05 2.44
C GLU A 317 16.03 -5.02 3.55
N ILE A 318 14.94 -4.60 4.16
CA ILE A 318 14.91 -3.46 5.09
C ILE A 318 14.95 -3.85 6.57
N GLY A 319 14.89 -5.14 6.89
CA GLY A 319 14.85 -5.57 8.29
C GLY A 319 14.57 -7.05 8.46
N GLU A 320 14.14 -7.39 9.66
CA GLU A 320 13.83 -8.76 10.05
C GLU A 320 12.65 -8.83 11.03
N VAL A 321 12.03 -9.99 11.09
CA VAL A 321 10.96 -10.30 12.04
C VAL A 321 11.58 -10.86 13.33
N THR A 322 11.17 -10.33 14.47
CA THR A 322 11.66 -10.69 15.81
C THR A 322 10.60 -11.44 16.62
N ALA A 323 11.03 -12.17 17.66
CA ALA A 323 10.11 -12.84 18.58
C ALA A 323 9.46 -11.85 19.57
N GLU A 324 10.14 -10.76 19.90
CA GLU A 324 9.62 -9.71 20.77
C GLU A 324 8.64 -8.83 20.02
N ILE A 325 7.39 -8.74 20.49
CA ILE A 325 6.32 -8.01 19.83
C ILE A 325 6.57 -6.50 19.92
N GLY A 326 6.64 -5.83 18.76
CA GLY A 326 6.85 -4.40 18.66
C GLY A 326 7.57 -4.03 17.39
N ILE A 327 7.86 -2.74 17.21
CA ILE A 327 8.62 -2.21 16.08
C ILE A 327 9.84 -1.47 16.62
N ALA A 328 11.01 -1.84 16.14
CA ALA A 328 12.28 -1.17 16.41
C ALA A 328 12.91 -0.66 15.13
N ILE A 329 13.30 0.63 15.10
CA ILE A 329 14.07 1.24 14.00
C ILE A 329 15.50 1.46 14.55
N ARG A 330 16.49 0.88 13.84
CA ARG A 330 17.92 0.88 14.26
C ARG A 330 18.79 1.57 13.22
#